data_97ae22dbaa215fb4879329b9f76f24a2
#
_entry.id   97ae22dbaa215fb4879329b9f76f24a2
#
_cell.length_a   1.000
_cell.length_b   1.000
_cell.length_c   1.000
_cell.angle_alpha   90.00
_cell.angle_beta   90.00
_cell.angle_gamma   90.00
#
_symmetry.space_group_name_H-M   'P 1'
#
loop_
_entity.id
_entity.type
_entity.pdbx_description
1 polymer ?
#
loop_
_entity_poly.entity_id
_entity_poly.type
_entity_poly.pdbx_seq_one_letter_code
_entity_poly.pdbx_strand_id
1 'polypeptide(L)'
;IILDNTETYGGGGIYNSYTLTTAHHPKFKPVVVHEFGHSFAALADEYAYSDDPSPMYPLDIEPWAQNITTKVDFALKWEGFPGTKLVEGGGYTNKGVYRSREDCRMRTNTCKAFYPVCQMAIEQMILFNTSGEF
;
A
#
# COMPACT_ATOMS: atom_id res chain seq x y z
N ILE A 1 -13.93 10.05 -3.50
CA ILE A 1 -13.96 9.61 -2.08
C ILE A 1 -15.41 9.47 -1.67
N ILE A 2 -15.75 8.34 -1.06
CA ILE A 2 -17.08 8.02 -0.51
C ILE A 2 -16.96 8.08 1.02
N LEU A 3 -17.83 8.87 1.65
CA LEU A 3 -17.91 8.97 3.10
C LEU A 3 -19.20 8.27 3.59
N ASP A 4 -19.01 7.15 4.26
CA ASP A 4 -20.14 6.43 4.89
C ASP A 4 -20.51 7.09 6.22
N ASN A 5 -21.79 7.38 6.41
CA ASN A 5 -22.33 8.08 7.58
C ASN A 5 -22.48 7.11 8.77
N THR A 6 -21.36 6.63 9.30
CA THR A 6 -21.30 5.68 10.40
C THR A 6 -20.11 5.94 11.32
N GLU A 7 -20.21 5.47 12.56
CA GLU A 7 -19.11 5.44 13.53
C GLU A 7 -18.31 4.13 13.50
N THR A 8 -18.79 3.15 12.73
CA THR A 8 -18.13 1.84 12.63
C THR A 8 -16.79 1.97 11.92
N TYR A 9 -15.73 1.41 12.49
CA TYR A 9 -14.41 1.39 11.85
C TYR A 9 -14.46 0.63 10.52
N GLY A 10 -13.93 1.25 9.46
CA GLY A 10 -13.85 0.61 8.15
C GLY A 10 -13.34 1.56 7.08
N GLY A 11 -12.94 0.97 5.99
CA GLY A 11 -12.47 1.65 4.78
C GLY A 11 -12.31 0.66 3.64
N GLY A 12 -12.03 1.17 2.46
CA GLY A 12 -11.72 0.38 1.27
C GLY A 12 -11.23 1.26 0.14
N GLY A 13 -10.20 0.82 -0.56
CA GLY A 13 -9.65 1.49 -1.73
C GLY A 13 -9.58 0.54 -2.91
N ILE A 14 -10.23 0.88 -4.01
CA ILE A 14 -10.17 0.12 -5.26
C ILE A 14 -9.43 0.96 -6.30
N TYR A 15 -8.31 0.43 -6.79
CA TYR A 15 -7.48 1.14 -7.75
C TYR A 15 -8.28 1.64 -8.95
N ASN A 16 -8.02 2.89 -9.31
CA ASN A 16 -8.69 3.62 -10.38
C ASN A 16 -10.24 3.64 -10.28
N SER A 17 -10.78 3.47 -9.08
CA SER A 17 -12.22 3.47 -8.85
C SER A 17 -12.62 4.37 -7.70
N TYR A 18 -12.54 3.94 -6.47
CA TYR A 18 -12.97 4.75 -5.33
C TYR A 18 -12.12 4.53 -4.07
N THR A 19 -12.21 5.52 -3.18
CA THR A 19 -11.79 5.45 -1.78
C THR A 19 -13.05 5.53 -0.92
N LEU A 20 -13.26 4.56 -0.04
CA LEU A 20 -14.33 4.55 0.95
C LEU A 20 -13.75 4.71 2.34
N THR A 21 -14.40 5.51 3.19
CA THR A 21 -14.10 5.59 4.62
C THR A 21 -15.35 5.97 5.42
N THR A 22 -15.29 5.79 6.73
CA THR A 22 -16.38 6.13 7.65
C THR A 22 -16.22 7.55 8.19
N ALA A 23 -17.26 8.39 8.11
CA ALA A 23 -17.15 9.82 8.39
C ALA A 23 -16.98 10.15 9.89
N HIS A 24 -17.51 9.33 10.79
CA HIS A 24 -17.61 9.64 12.21
C HIS A 24 -16.68 8.81 13.11
N HIS A 25 -15.95 7.84 12.58
CA HIS A 25 -14.98 7.09 13.38
C HIS A 25 -13.76 7.96 13.72
N PRO A 26 -13.21 7.92 14.96
CA PRO A 26 -12.05 8.75 15.35
C PRO A 26 -10.79 8.57 14.49
N LYS A 27 -10.64 7.40 13.86
CA LYS A 27 -9.52 7.10 12.93
C LYS A 27 -9.84 7.38 11.46
N PHE A 28 -10.90 8.09 11.15
CA PHE A 28 -11.31 8.39 9.78
C PHE A 28 -10.16 9.02 8.95
N LYS A 29 -9.44 10.00 9.51
CA LYS A 29 -8.35 10.71 8.79
C LYS A 29 -7.21 9.79 8.34
N PRO A 30 -6.59 8.96 9.21
CA PRO A 30 -5.57 8.02 8.77
C PRO A 30 -6.13 6.95 7.82
N VAL A 31 -7.37 6.51 8.00
CA VAL A 31 -7.99 5.51 7.13
C VAL A 31 -8.19 6.06 5.72
N VAL A 32 -8.76 7.24 5.55
CA VAL A 32 -8.98 7.80 4.20
C VAL A 32 -7.66 7.97 3.42
N VAL A 33 -6.58 8.35 4.10
CA VAL A 33 -5.26 8.48 3.46
C VAL A 33 -4.68 7.12 3.07
N HIS A 34 -4.84 6.09 3.91
CA HIS A 34 -4.46 4.72 3.61
C HIS A 34 -5.23 4.19 2.37
N GLU A 35 -6.55 4.28 2.39
CA GLU A 35 -7.41 3.80 1.29
C GLU A 35 -7.18 4.57 -0.02
N PHE A 36 -6.80 5.85 0.09
CA PHE A 36 -6.38 6.62 -1.09
C PHE A 36 -5.07 6.08 -1.68
N GLY A 37 -4.16 5.56 -0.87
CA GLY A 37 -2.96 4.86 -1.33
C GLY A 37 -3.30 3.68 -2.25
N HIS A 38 -4.31 2.89 -1.90
CA HIS A 38 -4.81 1.82 -2.77
C HIS A 38 -5.46 2.36 -4.05
N SER A 39 -6.43 3.24 -3.91
CA SER A 39 -7.28 3.68 -5.03
C SER A 39 -6.54 4.55 -6.04
N PHE A 40 -5.58 5.35 -5.63
CA PHE A 40 -4.84 6.27 -6.48
C PHE A 40 -3.53 5.70 -7.02
N ALA A 41 -2.72 5.07 -6.15
CA ALA A 41 -1.37 4.63 -6.50
C ALA A 41 -1.21 3.10 -6.51
N ALA A 42 -2.30 2.35 -6.39
CA ALA A 42 -2.30 0.90 -6.43
C ALA A 42 -1.37 0.23 -5.40
N LEU A 43 -1.16 0.90 -4.26
CA LEU A 43 -0.34 0.36 -3.19
C LEU A 43 -1.04 -0.82 -2.52
N ALA A 44 -0.27 -1.82 -2.14
CA ALA A 44 -0.75 -2.96 -1.36
C ALA A 44 -0.75 -2.64 0.14
N ASP A 45 -1.53 -3.40 0.92
CA ASP A 45 -1.40 -3.45 2.36
C ASP A 45 -0.04 -4.01 2.77
N GLU A 46 0.64 -3.33 3.68
CA GLU A 46 1.93 -3.77 4.22
C GLU A 46 1.80 -4.52 5.56
N TYR A 47 0.59 -4.70 6.08
CA TYR A 47 0.37 -5.50 7.27
C TYR A 47 0.24 -6.99 6.95
N ALA A 48 0.48 -7.82 7.97
CA ALA A 48 0.42 -9.26 7.89
C ALA A 48 -0.16 -9.83 9.19
N TYR A 49 -0.87 -10.93 9.09
CA TYR A 49 -1.53 -11.58 10.23
C TYR A 49 -1.56 -13.11 10.13
N SER A 50 -1.04 -13.70 9.07
CA SER A 50 -0.97 -15.15 8.86
C SER A 50 0.40 -15.56 8.31
N ASP A 51 0.85 -16.76 8.64
CA ASP A 51 2.04 -17.36 8.02
C ASP A 51 1.71 -18.07 6.70
N ASP A 52 0.44 -18.25 6.39
CA ASP A 52 0.00 -18.84 5.13
C ASP A 52 0.15 -17.85 3.98
N PRO A 53 0.50 -18.32 2.77
CA PRO A 53 0.54 -17.49 1.58
C PRO A 53 -0.81 -16.83 1.31
N SER A 54 -0.81 -15.56 0.99
CA SER A 54 -2.02 -14.86 0.58
C SER A 54 -2.40 -15.26 -0.86
N PRO A 55 -3.66 -15.61 -1.12
CA PRO A 55 -4.11 -15.86 -2.50
C PRO A 55 -3.97 -14.62 -3.40
N MET A 56 -3.93 -13.42 -2.83
CA MET A 56 -3.75 -12.17 -3.59
C MET A 56 -2.32 -11.96 -4.08
N TYR A 57 -1.34 -12.55 -3.40
CA TYR A 57 0.09 -12.37 -3.67
C TYR A 57 0.80 -13.74 -3.67
N PRO A 58 0.63 -14.53 -4.73
CA PRO A 58 1.35 -15.80 -4.90
C PRO A 58 2.86 -15.58 -4.86
N LEU A 59 3.59 -16.48 -4.19
CA LEU A 59 5.03 -16.30 -3.92
C LEU A 59 5.92 -16.52 -5.16
N ASP A 60 5.38 -17.09 -6.22
CA ASP A 60 6.04 -17.34 -7.51
C ASP A 60 5.80 -16.23 -8.54
N ILE A 61 5.05 -15.20 -8.16
CA ILE A 61 4.76 -14.04 -9.01
C ILE A 61 5.19 -12.76 -8.29
N GLU A 62 5.86 -11.85 -9.01
CA GLU A 62 6.12 -10.52 -8.48
C GLU A 62 4.83 -9.70 -8.42
N PRO A 63 4.44 -9.17 -7.26
CA PRO A 63 3.26 -8.32 -7.14
C PRO A 63 3.40 -7.06 -8.01
N TRP A 64 2.35 -6.65 -8.68
CA TRP A 64 2.33 -5.39 -9.44
C TRP A 64 2.32 -4.16 -8.53
N ALA A 65 1.87 -4.27 -7.28
CA ALA A 65 1.95 -3.20 -6.29
C ALA A 65 3.42 -2.84 -5.98
N GLN A 66 3.75 -1.55 -6.08
CA GLN A 66 5.14 -1.09 -5.99
C GLN A 66 5.77 -1.25 -4.61
N ASN A 67 4.97 -1.24 -3.54
CA ASN A 67 5.43 -1.19 -2.16
C ASN A 67 5.66 -2.56 -1.50
N ILE A 68 5.36 -3.66 -2.18
CA ILE A 68 5.67 -5.02 -1.73
C ILE A 68 6.39 -5.82 -2.82
N THR A 69 7.14 -6.85 -2.45
CA THR A 69 7.85 -7.74 -3.37
C THR A 69 7.88 -9.16 -2.84
N THR A 70 7.80 -10.15 -3.75
CA THR A 70 8.14 -11.55 -3.50
C THR A 70 9.59 -11.87 -3.85
N LYS A 71 10.33 -10.90 -4.35
CA LYS A 71 11.70 -10.99 -4.89
C LYS A 71 11.82 -11.79 -6.20
N VAL A 72 10.72 -12.10 -6.86
CA VAL A 72 10.74 -12.81 -8.15
C VAL A 72 11.32 -11.93 -9.25
N ASP A 73 10.94 -10.65 -9.28
CA ASP A 73 11.49 -9.65 -10.21
C ASP A 73 11.74 -8.32 -9.51
N PHE A 74 12.51 -8.39 -8.43
CA PHE A 74 12.74 -7.26 -7.52
C PHE A 74 13.54 -6.13 -8.14
N ALA A 75 14.46 -6.44 -9.06
CA ALA A 75 15.36 -5.45 -9.66
C ALA A 75 14.63 -4.32 -10.41
N LEU A 76 13.42 -4.57 -10.89
CA LEU A 76 12.61 -3.57 -11.59
C LEU A 76 11.80 -2.65 -10.66
N LYS A 77 11.84 -2.87 -9.36
CA LYS A 77 11.08 -2.09 -8.38
C LYS A 77 11.96 -1.08 -7.64
N TRP A 78 12.45 -1.46 -6.50
CA TRP A 78 13.15 -0.56 -5.58
C TRP A 78 14.46 -1.14 -5.04
N GLU A 79 15.00 -2.19 -5.68
CA GLU A 79 16.34 -2.67 -5.39
C GLU A 79 17.35 -1.52 -5.59
N GLY A 80 18.15 -1.27 -4.56
CA GLY A 80 19.10 -0.15 -4.57
C GLY A 80 18.49 1.25 -4.43
N PHE A 81 17.17 1.39 -4.31
CA PHE A 81 16.54 2.69 -4.06
C PHE A 81 16.93 3.22 -2.67
N PRO A 82 17.41 4.48 -2.55
CA PRO A 82 17.92 4.98 -1.28
C PRO A 82 16.90 4.93 -0.14
N GLY A 83 17.35 4.46 1.02
CA GLY A 83 16.53 4.39 2.24
C GLY A 83 15.54 3.24 2.29
N THR A 84 15.64 2.26 1.38
CA THR A 84 14.84 1.05 1.39
C THR A 84 15.54 -0.11 2.11
N LYS A 85 14.73 -1.04 2.62
CA LYS A 85 15.14 -2.31 3.22
C LYS A 85 14.32 -3.44 2.62
N LEU A 86 14.61 -4.66 2.99
CA LEU A 86 13.75 -5.82 2.78
C LEU A 86 13.28 -6.31 4.15
N VAL A 87 12.09 -5.92 4.55
CA VAL A 87 11.47 -6.33 5.80
C VAL A 87 10.40 -7.37 5.50
N GLU A 88 10.58 -8.59 5.99
CA GLU A 88 9.62 -9.67 5.71
C GLU A 88 8.27 -9.42 6.38
N GLY A 89 7.21 -9.76 5.66
CA GLY A 89 5.82 -9.53 6.02
C GLY A 89 5.20 -8.37 5.25
N GLY A 90 4.04 -8.62 4.67
CA GLY A 90 3.24 -7.69 3.88
C GLY A 90 2.23 -8.45 3.04
N GLY A 91 1.27 -7.77 2.43
CA GLY A 91 0.27 -8.44 1.60
C GLY A 91 -0.48 -9.54 2.35
N TYR A 92 -0.74 -9.31 3.65
CA TYR A 92 -1.46 -10.20 4.57
C TYR A 92 -0.70 -11.43 5.07
N THR A 93 0.52 -11.72 4.56
CA THR A 93 1.33 -12.84 5.01
C THR A 93 2.61 -12.38 5.73
N ASN A 94 2.99 -13.14 6.77
CA ASN A 94 4.25 -12.93 7.49
C ASN A 94 5.46 -13.49 6.75
N LYS A 95 5.25 -14.32 5.70
CA LYS A 95 6.30 -15.09 5.03
C LYS A 95 6.31 -14.87 3.51
N GLY A 96 7.52 -14.68 2.96
CA GLY A 96 7.76 -14.68 1.52
C GLY A 96 7.39 -13.39 0.79
N VAL A 97 6.67 -12.46 1.43
CA VAL A 97 6.41 -11.11 0.93
C VAL A 97 7.17 -10.11 1.77
N TYR A 98 7.74 -9.12 1.13
CA TYR A 98 8.60 -8.12 1.77
C TYR A 98 8.09 -6.71 1.48
N ARG A 99 8.30 -5.81 2.43
CA ARG A 99 8.04 -4.37 2.34
C ARG A 99 9.33 -3.57 2.49
N SER A 100 9.30 -2.31 2.12
CA SER A 100 10.51 -1.48 2.04
C SER A 100 10.97 -0.90 3.38
N ARG A 101 10.12 -0.95 4.42
CA ARG A 101 10.39 -0.38 5.75
C ARG A 101 9.63 -1.11 6.86
N GLU A 102 10.05 -0.85 8.11
CA GLU A 102 9.39 -1.38 9.32
C GLU A 102 7.94 -0.90 9.45
N ASP A 103 7.68 0.36 9.17
CA ASP A 103 6.33 0.94 9.23
C ASP A 103 6.10 1.96 8.09
N CYS A 104 4.85 2.10 7.70
CA CYS A 104 4.38 2.99 6.65
C CYS A 104 2.89 3.27 6.85
N ARG A 105 2.35 4.32 6.21
CA ARG A 105 0.90 4.55 6.14
C ARG A 105 0.14 3.33 5.61
N MET A 106 0.74 2.56 4.72
CA MET A 106 0.14 1.33 4.17
C MET A 106 0.20 0.13 5.13
N ARG A 107 0.80 0.29 6.31
CA ARG A 107 0.88 -0.75 7.33
C ARG A 107 0.08 -0.43 8.59
N THR A 108 0.24 0.79 9.13
CA THR A 108 -0.43 1.17 10.38
C THR A 108 -1.06 2.56 10.32
N ASN A 109 -2.15 2.75 11.05
CA ASN A 109 -2.79 4.05 11.21
C ASN A 109 -1.97 5.02 12.09
N THR A 110 -0.99 4.54 12.82
CA THR A 110 -0.11 5.35 13.67
C THR A 110 1.04 5.97 12.88
N CYS A 111 1.49 5.34 11.81
CA CYS A 111 2.46 5.94 10.91
C CYS A 111 1.82 7.10 10.14
N LYS A 112 2.44 8.27 10.22
CA LYS A 112 1.87 9.52 9.68
C LYS A 112 2.21 9.77 8.21
N ALA A 113 3.12 8.98 7.63
CA ALA A 113 3.67 9.25 6.32
C ALA A 113 3.68 8.01 5.42
N PHE A 114 3.62 8.23 4.13
CA PHE A 114 4.14 7.32 3.14
C PHE A 114 5.67 7.42 3.11
N TYR A 115 6.35 6.29 2.97
CA TYR A 115 7.81 6.28 2.84
C TYR A 115 8.26 6.14 1.38
N PRO A 116 9.57 6.26 1.08
CA PRO A 116 10.06 6.58 -0.25
C PRO A 116 9.46 5.77 -1.40
N VAL A 117 9.30 4.46 -1.26
CA VAL A 117 8.71 3.63 -2.32
C VAL A 117 7.24 3.98 -2.58
N CYS A 118 6.46 4.17 -1.52
CA CYS A 118 5.06 4.59 -1.65
C CYS A 118 4.95 6.02 -2.20
N GLN A 119 5.85 6.92 -1.78
CA GLN A 119 5.92 8.28 -2.32
C GLN A 119 6.23 8.28 -3.81
N MET A 120 7.21 7.50 -4.23
CA MET A 120 7.56 7.33 -5.65
C MET A 120 6.36 6.86 -6.48
N ALA A 121 5.63 5.84 -6.02
CA ALA A 121 4.45 5.34 -6.71
C ALA A 121 3.34 6.41 -6.81
N ILE A 122 3.13 7.20 -5.75
CA ILE A 122 2.17 8.31 -5.75
C ILE A 122 2.61 9.41 -6.71
N GLU A 123 3.88 9.79 -6.70
CA GLU A 123 4.46 10.81 -7.59
C GLU A 123 4.34 10.40 -9.06
N GLN A 124 4.62 9.13 -9.38
CA GLN A 124 4.42 8.60 -10.74
C GLN A 124 2.96 8.73 -11.19
N MET A 125 2.00 8.44 -10.34
CA MET A 125 0.58 8.60 -10.66
C MET A 125 0.18 10.07 -10.80
N ILE A 126 0.76 10.99 -10.04
CA ILE A 126 0.57 12.43 -10.21
C ILE A 126 1.11 12.86 -11.59
N LEU A 127 2.33 12.50 -11.93
CA LEU A 127 2.94 12.82 -13.21
C LEU A 127 2.12 12.28 -14.38
N PHE A 128 1.73 11.02 -14.33
CA PHE A 128 0.89 10.40 -15.35
C PHE A 128 -0.43 11.17 -15.57
N ASN A 129 -1.11 11.57 -14.50
CA ASN A 129 -2.40 12.29 -14.60
C ASN A 129 -2.24 13.77 -14.98
N THR A 130 -1.06 14.35 -14.86
CA THR A 130 -0.83 15.77 -15.16
C THR A 130 -0.06 16.02 -16.45
N SER A 131 0.90 15.17 -16.78
CA SER A 131 1.76 15.30 -17.99
C SER A 131 1.55 14.18 -19.00
N GLY A 132 0.90 13.07 -18.60
CA GLY A 132 0.80 11.85 -19.41
C GLY A 132 2.10 11.05 -19.46
N GLU A 133 3.08 11.38 -18.62
CA GLU A 133 4.39 10.70 -18.54
C GLU A 133 4.44 9.75 -17.35
N PHE A 134 5.09 8.63 -17.56
CA PHE A 134 5.47 7.69 -16.48
C PHE A 134 6.96 7.74 -16.27
#